data_3292ef0c95e502cbc43c035cf41c0cb1
#
_entry.id   3292ef0c95e502cbc43c035cf41c0cb1
#
_cell.length_a   1.000
_cell.length_b   1.000
_cell.length_c   1.000
_cell.angle_alpha   90.00
_cell.angle_beta   90.00
_cell.angle_gamma   90.00
#
_symmetry.space_group_name_H-M   'P 1'
#
loop_
_entity.id
_entity.type
_entity.pdbx_description
1 polymer ?
#
loop_
_entity_poly.entity_id
_entity_poly.type
_entity_poly.pdbx_seq_one_letter_code
_entity_poly.pdbx_strand_id
1 'polypeptide(L)'
;NFPTLSARLVFEKYLPQDQDNHIIWDCCSGWGGRLLGSLSSKLNIHYVGTEVNSSIWDNYDELGNFYNENCGGTNTWEIFKCGSEIVHKNKSFQKYKGQLDMVFTSPPYFSRELYSYDDGQSFIKFPNYRDWKDGFLGQTIKTSYDYLKPNRYLILNIADIKMGENNFIPLEQDTIELAVKNGFKYIGRMDMTMGKMIGVKQTSVKNRYFSMDSKKTYKTEPILIFLKD
;
A
#
# COMPACT_ATOMS: atom_id res chain seq x y z
N ASN A 1 4.54 7.13 -7.73
CA ASN A 1 4.18 7.47 -6.35
C ASN A 1 2.67 7.42 -6.15
N PHE A 2 2.18 6.89 -5.04
CA PHE A 2 0.75 6.85 -4.72
C PHE A 2 0.22 8.28 -4.48
N PRO A 3 -0.96 8.67 -5.04
CA PRO A 3 -1.48 10.02 -4.89
C PRO A 3 -1.82 10.33 -3.42
N THR A 4 -1.23 11.39 -2.89
CA THR A 4 -1.37 11.83 -1.49
C THR A 4 -2.82 12.05 -1.06
N LEU A 5 -3.62 12.75 -1.90
CA LEU A 5 -5.03 12.99 -1.60
C LEU A 5 -5.85 11.70 -1.54
N SER A 6 -5.58 10.76 -2.45
CA SER A 6 -6.24 9.44 -2.42
C SER A 6 -5.90 8.68 -1.15
N ALA A 7 -4.63 8.73 -0.70
CA ALA A 7 -4.22 8.10 0.55
C ALA A 7 -4.95 8.71 1.75
N ARG A 8 -4.97 10.05 1.84
CA ARG A 8 -5.70 10.76 2.89
C ARG A 8 -7.18 10.36 2.95
N LEU A 9 -7.86 10.32 1.80
CA LEU A 9 -9.27 9.93 1.72
C LEU A 9 -9.51 8.48 2.16
N VAL A 10 -8.58 7.56 1.88
CA VAL A 10 -8.64 6.18 2.36
C VAL A 10 -8.51 6.14 3.88
N PHE A 11 -7.56 6.86 4.47
CA PHE A 11 -7.43 6.93 5.92
C PHE A 11 -8.68 7.49 6.59
N GLU A 12 -9.16 8.64 6.12
CA GLU A 12 -10.35 9.32 6.68
C GLU A 12 -11.63 8.48 6.53
N LYS A 13 -11.71 7.61 5.52
CA LYS A 13 -12.88 6.75 5.28
C LYS A 13 -12.89 5.46 6.09
N TYR A 14 -11.73 4.82 6.26
CA TYR A 14 -11.67 3.45 6.78
C TYR A 14 -11.07 3.33 8.18
N LEU A 15 -10.43 4.38 8.70
CA LEU A 15 -10.06 4.41 10.11
C LEU A 15 -11.29 4.63 11.00
N PRO A 16 -11.35 3.99 12.17
CA PRO A 16 -12.48 4.16 13.10
C PRO A 16 -12.63 5.63 13.53
N GLN A 17 -13.85 6.09 13.62
CA GLN A 17 -14.17 7.48 13.99
C GLN A 17 -14.44 7.65 15.49
N ASP A 18 -14.44 6.57 16.25
CA ASP A 18 -14.74 6.49 17.68
C ASP A 18 -13.49 6.44 18.57
N GLN A 19 -12.31 6.69 17.99
CA GLN A 19 -11.03 6.75 18.72
C GLN A 19 -10.20 7.94 18.26
N ASP A 20 -9.38 8.48 19.18
CA ASP A 20 -8.56 9.68 18.91
C ASP A 20 -7.24 9.40 18.23
N ASN A 21 -6.65 8.22 18.45
CA ASN A 21 -5.32 7.87 17.96
C ASN A 21 -5.37 6.59 17.12
N HIS A 22 -4.66 6.61 16.00
CA HIS A 22 -4.62 5.49 15.06
C HIS A 22 -3.19 5.07 14.79
N ILE A 23 -2.96 3.76 14.69
CA ILE A 23 -1.69 3.19 14.23
C ILE A 23 -1.95 2.48 12.92
N ILE A 24 -1.26 2.92 11.87
CA ILE A 24 -1.38 2.30 10.55
C ILE A 24 -0.04 1.69 10.11
N TRP A 25 -0.10 0.66 9.29
CA TRP A 25 1.09 0.10 8.66
C TRP A 25 1.00 0.19 7.12
N ASP A 26 2.03 0.79 6.53
CA ASP A 26 2.27 0.79 5.08
C ASP A 26 3.43 -0.17 4.77
N CYS A 27 3.09 -1.32 4.21
CA CYS A 27 4.03 -2.41 3.99
C CYS A 27 5.11 -2.11 2.95
N CYS A 28 4.88 -1.13 2.06
CA CYS A 28 5.79 -0.73 0.98
C CYS A 28 5.68 0.78 0.80
N SER A 29 6.34 1.55 1.67
CA SER A 29 6.14 2.99 1.82
C SER A 29 6.52 3.80 0.56
N GLY A 30 7.49 3.31 -0.23
CA GLY A 30 7.91 3.92 -1.49
C GLY A 30 8.34 5.38 -1.29
N TRP A 31 7.93 6.27 -2.17
CA TRP A 31 8.32 7.69 -2.15
C TRP A 31 7.57 8.56 -1.12
N GLY A 32 6.92 7.97 -0.12
CA GLY A 32 6.27 8.71 0.96
C GLY A 32 4.93 9.36 0.62
N GLY A 33 4.29 9.03 -0.52
CA GLY A 33 2.99 9.61 -0.88
C GLY A 33 1.87 9.26 0.11
N ARG A 34 1.89 8.05 0.70
CA ARG A 34 0.94 7.64 1.74
C ARG A 34 1.32 8.19 3.12
N LEU A 35 2.62 8.35 3.42
CA LEU A 35 3.06 9.11 4.60
C LEU A 35 2.53 10.54 4.54
N LEU A 36 2.74 11.27 3.45
CA LEU A 36 2.21 12.63 3.30
C LEU A 36 0.67 12.65 3.38
N GLY A 37 0.00 11.61 2.89
CA GLY A 37 -1.44 11.42 3.06
C GLY A 37 -1.86 11.34 4.53
N SER A 38 -1.11 10.60 5.35
CA SER A 38 -1.36 10.50 6.79
C SER A 38 -1.08 11.84 7.51
N LEU A 39 0.04 12.49 7.19
CA LEU A 39 0.41 13.79 7.77
C LEU A 39 -0.65 14.88 7.48
N SER A 40 -1.24 14.86 6.28
CA SER A 40 -2.26 15.82 5.86
C SER A 40 -3.69 15.45 6.31
N SER A 41 -3.88 14.30 6.95
CA SER A 41 -5.16 13.88 7.49
C SER A 41 -5.58 14.72 8.70
N LYS A 42 -6.89 14.83 8.92
CA LYS A 42 -7.45 15.41 10.14
C LYS A 42 -7.41 14.48 11.35
N LEU A 43 -7.05 13.20 11.12
CA LEU A 43 -6.95 12.18 12.16
C LEU A 43 -5.55 12.19 12.77
N ASN A 44 -5.44 11.84 14.03
CA ASN A 44 -4.15 11.65 14.69
C ASN A 44 -3.62 10.25 14.36
N ILE A 45 -2.61 10.19 13.49
CA ILE A 45 -2.09 8.94 12.94
C ILE A 45 -0.60 8.77 13.31
N HIS A 46 -0.28 7.62 13.89
CA HIS A 46 1.09 7.11 13.91
C HIS A 46 1.29 6.21 12.69
N TYR A 47 2.07 6.69 11.73
CA TYR A 47 2.37 5.95 10.50
C TYR A 47 3.58 5.04 10.71
N VAL A 48 3.39 3.74 10.52
CA VAL A 48 4.47 2.75 10.52
C VAL A 48 4.72 2.33 9.08
N GLY A 49 5.95 2.47 8.61
CA GLY A 49 6.32 2.10 7.25
C GLY A 49 7.38 1.01 7.19
N THR A 50 7.39 0.24 6.11
CA THR A 50 8.52 -0.62 5.73
C THR A 50 9.01 -0.24 4.35
N GLU A 51 10.36 -0.15 4.18
CA GLU A 51 10.97 0.21 2.90
C GLU A 51 12.37 -0.42 2.77
N VAL A 52 12.63 -1.02 1.62
CA VAL A 52 13.93 -1.66 1.30
C VAL A 52 14.90 -0.75 0.55
N ASN A 53 14.39 0.27 -0.15
CA ASN A 53 15.21 1.19 -0.93
C ASN A 53 15.97 2.15 -0.03
N SER A 54 17.27 1.88 0.14
CA SER A 54 18.15 2.65 1.03
C SER A 54 18.32 4.11 0.60
N SER A 55 18.16 4.41 -0.68
CA SER A 55 18.36 5.77 -1.23
C SER A 55 17.30 6.79 -0.82
N ILE A 56 16.17 6.33 -0.22
CA ILE A 56 15.05 7.20 0.15
C ILE A 56 14.76 7.21 1.64
N TRP A 57 15.53 6.51 2.47
CA TRP A 57 15.23 6.39 3.90
C TRP A 57 15.23 7.73 4.64
N ASP A 58 16.18 8.61 4.33
CA ASP A 58 16.31 9.90 4.98
C ASP A 58 15.20 10.88 4.54
N ASN A 59 14.65 10.68 3.34
CA ASN A 59 13.58 11.50 2.80
C ASN A 59 12.28 11.45 3.62
N TYR A 60 12.06 10.38 4.39
CA TYR A 60 10.86 10.27 5.23
C TYR A 60 10.90 11.26 6.40
N ASP A 61 12.05 11.39 7.06
CA ASP A 61 12.24 12.32 8.14
C ASP A 61 12.23 13.78 7.63
N GLU A 62 12.89 14.04 6.49
CA GLU A 62 12.84 15.34 5.83
C GLU A 62 11.40 15.74 5.48
N LEU A 63 10.64 14.85 4.86
CA LEU A 63 9.25 15.09 4.48
C LEU A 63 8.36 15.34 5.70
N GLY A 64 8.48 14.49 6.72
CA GLY A 64 7.66 14.56 7.92
C GLY A 64 7.94 15.82 8.74
N ASN A 65 9.21 16.12 8.98
CA ASN A 65 9.63 17.31 9.70
C ASN A 65 9.21 18.58 8.96
N PHE A 66 9.47 18.66 7.66
CA PHE A 66 9.05 19.78 6.83
C PHE A 66 7.55 20.03 6.92
N TYR A 67 6.73 18.94 6.83
CA TYR A 67 5.28 19.08 6.90
C TYR A 67 4.82 19.59 8.29
N ASN A 68 5.32 19.00 9.36
CA ASN A 68 4.92 19.38 10.72
C ASN A 68 5.33 20.82 11.04
N GLU A 69 6.52 21.25 10.65
CA GLU A 69 7.02 22.61 10.87
C GLU A 69 6.23 23.67 10.09
N ASN A 70 5.86 23.38 8.85
CA ASN A 70 5.26 24.38 7.96
C ASN A 70 3.73 24.31 7.90
N CYS A 71 3.11 23.18 8.26
CA CYS A 71 1.66 22.96 8.18
C CYS A 71 1.00 22.70 9.55
N GLY A 72 1.77 22.74 10.64
CA GLY A 72 1.25 22.54 12.00
C GLY A 72 0.76 21.10 12.26
N GLY A 73 1.33 20.11 11.58
CA GLY A 73 0.99 18.70 11.76
C GLY A 73 1.50 18.16 13.10
N THR A 74 0.80 17.16 13.65
CA THR A 74 1.16 16.46 14.90
C THR A 74 1.31 14.96 14.70
N ASN A 75 1.06 14.46 13.50
CA ASN A 75 1.19 13.06 13.16
C ASN A 75 2.65 12.61 13.19
N THR A 76 2.87 11.38 13.61
CA THR A 76 4.20 10.81 13.80
C THR A 76 4.43 9.63 12.85
N TRP A 77 5.69 9.24 12.68
CA TRP A 77 6.05 8.11 11.81
C TRP A 77 7.23 7.32 12.36
N GLU A 78 7.31 6.06 11.95
CA GLU A 78 8.46 5.18 12.18
C GLU A 78 8.66 4.32 10.93
N ILE A 79 9.89 4.28 10.39
CA ILE A 79 10.21 3.52 9.17
C ILE A 79 11.16 2.38 9.49
N PHE A 80 10.73 1.16 9.19
CA PHE A 80 11.55 -0.04 9.28
C PHE A 80 12.27 -0.30 7.96
N LYS A 81 13.58 -0.25 7.98
CA LYS A 81 14.49 -0.38 6.82
C LYS A 81 14.65 -1.85 6.42
N CYS A 82 13.56 -2.48 6.03
CA CYS A 82 13.52 -3.89 5.63
C CYS A 82 12.29 -4.20 4.76
N GLY A 83 12.26 -5.40 4.18
CA GLY A 83 11.09 -5.90 3.46
C GLY A 83 9.94 -6.25 4.39
N SER A 84 8.72 -6.03 3.93
CA SER A 84 7.49 -6.31 4.68
C SER A 84 7.33 -7.80 5.03
N GLU A 85 7.87 -8.68 4.20
CA GLU A 85 7.82 -10.13 4.39
C GLU A 85 8.67 -10.62 5.58
N ILE A 86 9.63 -9.81 6.02
CA ILE A 86 10.51 -10.16 7.15
C ILE A 86 10.35 -9.27 8.38
N VAL A 87 9.59 -8.18 8.30
CA VAL A 87 9.48 -7.18 9.37
C VAL A 87 8.97 -7.78 10.69
N HIS A 88 8.14 -8.82 10.63
CA HIS A 88 7.64 -9.53 11.80
C HIS A 88 8.75 -10.14 12.67
N LYS A 89 9.99 -10.32 12.14
CA LYS A 89 11.17 -10.79 12.88
C LYS A 89 11.87 -9.66 13.63
N ASN A 90 11.54 -8.40 13.33
CA ASN A 90 12.12 -7.25 14.01
C ASN A 90 11.47 -7.07 15.40
N LYS A 91 12.27 -7.11 16.47
CA LYS A 91 11.79 -7.00 17.85
C LYS A 91 11.04 -5.69 18.11
N SER A 92 11.50 -4.57 17.53
CA SER A 92 10.85 -3.26 17.69
C SER A 92 9.50 -3.20 16.98
N PHE A 93 9.32 -3.94 15.87
CA PHE A 93 8.04 -4.01 15.16
C PHE A 93 7.02 -4.87 15.91
N GLN A 94 7.47 -5.83 16.72
CA GLN A 94 6.57 -6.73 17.47
C GLN A 94 5.65 -5.99 18.45
N LYS A 95 6.00 -4.76 18.88
CA LYS A 95 5.13 -3.93 19.72
C LYS A 95 3.78 -3.60 19.04
N TYR A 96 3.71 -3.67 17.73
CA TYR A 96 2.49 -3.39 16.95
C TYR A 96 1.59 -4.61 16.73
N LYS A 97 2.00 -5.81 17.20
CA LYS A 97 1.22 -7.03 16.99
C LYS A 97 -0.17 -6.92 17.64
N GLY A 98 -1.23 -7.05 16.84
CA GLY A 98 -2.62 -6.88 17.27
C GLY A 98 -2.97 -5.44 17.70
N GLN A 99 -2.19 -4.42 17.26
CA GLN A 99 -2.39 -3.03 17.62
C GLN A 99 -2.71 -2.12 16.42
N LEU A 100 -2.57 -2.62 15.20
CA LEU A 100 -2.81 -1.81 14.01
C LEU A 100 -4.30 -1.57 13.76
N ASP A 101 -4.64 -0.33 13.47
CA ASP A 101 -6.00 0.09 13.12
C ASP A 101 -6.27 -0.01 11.61
N MET A 102 -5.22 -0.05 10.80
CA MET A 102 -5.31 -0.26 9.36
C MET A 102 -3.96 -0.73 8.82
N VAL A 103 -4.02 -1.56 7.78
CA VAL A 103 -2.90 -1.78 6.88
C VAL A 103 -3.31 -1.26 5.51
N PHE A 104 -2.53 -0.31 4.96
CA PHE A 104 -2.78 0.24 3.63
C PHE A 104 -1.50 0.40 2.85
N THR A 105 -1.41 -0.27 1.70
CA THR A 105 -0.20 -0.22 0.86
C THR A 105 -0.51 -0.41 -0.62
N SER A 106 0.48 -0.06 -1.45
CA SER A 106 0.58 -0.47 -2.85
C SER A 106 1.87 -1.27 -2.98
N PRO A 107 1.82 -2.60 -2.91
CA PRO A 107 3.02 -3.42 -3.02
C PRO A 107 3.59 -3.36 -4.44
N PRO A 108 4.86 -3.70 -4.66
CA PRO A 108 5.40 -3.84 -6.00
C PRO A 108 4.61 -4.89 -6.79
N TYR A 109 4.40 -4.65 -8.08
CA TYR A 109 3.66 -5.57 -8.96
C TYR A 109 4.63 -6.56 -9.59
N PHE A 110 5.12 -7.52 -8.78
CA PHE A 110 6.15 -8.48 -9.14
C PHE A 110 7.38 -7.81 -9.78
N SER A 111 7.76 -8.19 -11.00
CA SER A 111 8.93 -7.68 -11.72
C SER A 111 8.63 -6.49 -12.65
N ARG A 112 7.43 -5.87 -12.53
CA ARG A 112 7.03 -4.79 -13.43
C ARG A 112 7.84 -3.50 -13.27
N GLU A 113 8.29 -3.22 -12.05
CA GLU A 113 8.95 -1.98 -11.70
C GLU A 113 10.26 -2.27 -10.98
N LEU A 114 11.33 -1.68 -11.48
CA LEU A 114 12.64 -1.69 -10.84
C LEU A 114 12.81 -0.38 -10.09
N TYR A 115 12.67 -0.41 -8.76
CA TYR A 115 12.78 0.79 -7.92
C TYR A 115 14.21 1.08 -7.48
N SER A 116 15.03 0.05 -7.27
CA SER A 116 16.44 0.15 -6.93
C SER A 116 17.15 -1.16 -7.29
N TYR A 117 18.48 -1.17 -7.17
CA TYR A 117 19.31 -2.37 -7.31
C TYR A 117 19.61 -3.04 -5.96
N ASP A 118 18.93 -2.63 -4.89
CA ASP A 118 19.09 -3.25 -3.57
C ASP A 118 18.63 -4.70 -3.58
N ASP A 119 19.43 -5.59 -3.02
CA ASP A 119 19.13 -7.03 -2.89
C ASP A 119 17.84 -7.29 -2.06
N GLY A 120 17.36 -6.28 -1.35
CA GLY A 120 16.10 -6.29 -0.62
C GLY A 120 14.84 -6.28 -1.49
N GLN A 121 14.94 -5.93 -2.77
CA GLN A 121 13.78 -5.88 -3.68
C GLN A 121 13.11 -7.25 -3.78
N SER A 122 11.78 -7.27 -3.67
CA SER A 122 11.01 -8.51 -3.57
C SER A 122 11.21 -9.45 -4.77
N PHE A 123 11.28 -8.90 -5.99
CA PHE A 123 11.47 -9.72 -7.20
C PHE A 123 12.93 -10.19 -7.37
N ILE A 124 13.92 -9.57 -6.72
CA ILE A 124 15.30 -10.05 -6.66
C ILE A 124 15.39 -11.25 -5.72
N LYS A 125 14.78 -11.14 -4.54
CA LYS A 125 14.69 -12.26 -3.58
C LYS A 125 13.88 -13.43 -4.09
N PHE A 126 12.81 -13.15 -4.81
CA PHE A 126 11.84 -14.13 -5.32
C PHE A 126 11.69 -13.96 -6.84
N PRO A 127 12.65 -14.47 -7.64
CA PRO A 127 12.70 -14.19 -9.08
C PRO A 127 11.58 -14.86 -9.89
N ASN A 128 10.95 -15.91 -9.38
CA ASN A 128 9.78 -16.47 -10.02
C ASN A 128 8.48 -16.02 -9.34
N TYR A 129 7.41 -15.94 -10.13
CA TYR A 129 6.13 -15.40 -9.67
C TYR A 129 5.51 -16.19 -8.51
N ARG A 130 5.60 -17.52 -8.54
CA ARG A 130 5.02 -18.37 -7.48
C ARG A 130 5.70 -18.11 -6.14
N ASP A 131 7.03 -18.07 -6.13
CA ASP A 131 7.79 -17.83 -4.91
C ASP A 131 7.58 -16.40 -4.42
N TRP A 132 7.48 -15.43 -5.34
CA TRP A 132 7.14 -14.06 -4.99
C TRP A 132 5.73 -13.95 -4.38
N LYS A 133 4.75 -14.63 -4.99
CA LYS A 133 3.38 -14.65 -4.48
C LYS A 133 3.31 -15.22 -3.07
N ASP A 134 3.92 -16.36 -2.83
CA ASP A 134 3.86 -17.05 -1.55
C ASP A 134 4.82 -16.43 -0.51
N GLY A 135 6.06 -16.14 -0.90
CA GLY A 135 7.13 -15.69 0.00
C GLY A 135 7.06 -14.21 0.35
N PHE A 136 6.70 -13.34 -0.59
CA PHE A 136 6.59 -11.92 -0.36
C PHE A 136 5.13 -11.50 -0.07
N LEU A 137 4.24 -11.62 -1.04
CA LEU A 137 2.87 -11.11 -0.92
C LEU A 137 2.09 -11.87 0.16
N GLY A 138 2.15 -13.20 0.13
CA GLY A 138 1.46 -14.06 1.11
C GLY A 138 1.96 -13.83 2.53
N GLN A 139 3.27 -13.71 2.74
CA GLN A 139 3.83 -13.42 4.06
C GLN A 139 3.47 -12.01 4.53
N THR A 140 3.46 -11.01 3.65
CA THR A 140 3.03 -9.64 3.98
C THR A 140 1.56 -9.62 4.41
N ILE A 141 0.68 -10.31 3.67
CA ILE A 141 -0.75 -10.44 4.01
C ILE A 141 -0.92 -11.16 5.35
N LYS A 142 -0.18 -12.25 5.58
CA LYS A 142 -0.21 -12.97 6.85
C LYS A 142 0.21 -12.06 8.02
N THR A 143 1.31 -11.34 7.88
CA THR A 143 1.75 -10.37 8.89
C THR A 143 0.69 -9.29 9.12
N SER A 144 0.05 -8.80 8.07
CA SER A 144 -1.05 -7.84 8.19
C SER A 144 -2.21 -8.39 9.04
N TYR A 145 -2.58 -9.65 8.81
CA TYR A 145 -3.61 -10.32 9.62
C TYR A 145 -3.22 -10.42 11.09
N ASP A 146 -2.01 -10.90 11.37
CA ASP A 146 -1.53 -11.10 12.73
C ASP A 146 -1.41 -9.77 13.53
N TYR A 147 -1.19 -8.64 12.83
CA TYR A 147 -0.92 -7.35 13.45
C TYR A 147 -2.13 -6.40 13.52
N LEU A 148 -3.14 -6.58 12.66
CA LEU A 148 -4.39 -5.83 12.74
C LEU A 148 -5.19 -6.21 14.00
N LYS A 149 -5.86 -5.22 14.58
CA LYS A 149 -6.95 -5.46 15.54
C LYS A 149 -8.14 -6.15 14.84
N PRO A 150 -9.03 -6.82 15.56
CA PRO A 150 -10.32 -7.28 15.03
C PRO A 150 -11.15 -6.09 14.47
N ASN A 151 -12.00 -6.36 13.50
CA ASN A 151 -12.84 -5.37 12.82
C ASN A 151 -12.05 -4.21 12.19
N ARG A 152 -10.85 -4.50 11.64
CA ARG A 152 -10.00 -3.53 10.96
C ARG A 152 -9.65 -3.99 9.54
N TYR A 153 -9.24 -3.04 8.71
CA TYR A 153 -9.10 -3.24 7.28
C TYR A 153 -7.65 -3.44 6.84
N LEU A 154 -7.46 -4.41 5.94
CA LEU A 154 -6.34 -4.48 5.02
C LEU A 154 -6.80 -3.91 3.68
N ILE A 155 -6.10 -2.91 3.16
CA ILE A 155 -6.41 -2.23 1.90
C ILE A 155 -5.19 -2.31 0.99
N LEU A 156 -5.36 -2.89 -0.19
CA LEU A 156 -4.27 -3.13 -1.15
C LEU A 156 -4.57 -2.50 -2.50
N ASN A 157 -3.74 -1.56 -2.92
CA ASN A 157 -3.74 -1.08 -4.31
C ASN A 157 -2.83 -1.99 -5.13
N ILE A 158 -3.42 -2.90 -5.89
CA ILE A 158 -2.70 -3.86 -6.72
C ILE A 158 -3.55 -4.21 -7.94
N ALA A 159 -2.94 -4.22 -9.12
CA ALA A 159 -3.62 -4.47 -10.39
C ALA A 159 -2.95 -5.62 -11.13
N ASP A 160 -3.73 -6.31 -11.94
CA ASP A 160 -3.25 -7.32 -12.88
C ASP A 160 -2.19 -6.76 -13.81
N ILE A 161 -1.21 -7.58 -14.16
CA ILE A 161 -0.16 -7.20 -15.09
C ILE A 161 -0.18 -8.05 -16.36
N LYS A 162 0.08 -7.38 -17.48
CA LYS A 162 0.29 -8.02 -18.76
C LYS A 162 1.79 -8.00 -19.08
N MET A 163 2.39 -9.17 -19.16
CA MET A 163 3.80 -9.38 -19.51
C MET A 163 3.89 -9.91 -20.95
N GLY A 164 3.95 -8.99 -21.95
CA GLY A 164 3.93 -9.35 -23.35
C GLY A 164 2.51 -9.65 -23.89
N GLU A 165 2.41 -10.27 -25.08
CA GLU A 165 1.11 -10.44 -25.74
C GLU A 165 0.23 -11.52 -25.10
N ASN A 166 0.82 -12.62 -24.62
CA ASN A 166 0.10 -13.81 -24.15
C ASN A 166 0.36 -14.16 -22.67
N ASN A 167 1.13 -13.37 -21.94
CA ASN A 167 1.43 -13.63 -20.53
C ASN A 167 0.70 -12.63 -19.64
N PHE A 168 -0.21 -13.15 -18.83
CA PHE A 168 -1.05 -12.39 -17.91
C PHE A 168 -0.87 -12.93 -16.50
N ILE A 169 -0.61 -12.06 -15.55
CA ILE A 169 -0.51 -12.39 -14.13
C ILE A 169 -1.74 -11.82 -13.41
N PRO A 170 -2.61 -12.67 -12.85
CA PRO A 170 -3.86 -12.26 -12.20
C PRO A 170 -3.60 -11.82 -10.75
N LEU A 171 -2.85 -10.72 -10.54
CA LEU A 171 -2.47 -10.25 -9.21
C LEU A 171 -3.67 -9.92 -8.32
N GLU A 172 -4.76 -9.39 -8.89
CA GLU A 172 -5.98 -9.08 -8.14
C GLU A 172 -6.58 -10.35 -7.55
N GLN A 173 -6.79 -11.38 -8.40
CA GLN A 173 -7.37 -12.64 -7.97
C GLN A 173 -6.46 -13.39 -6.97
N ASP A 174 -5.16 -13.47 -7.27
CA ASP A 174 -4.18 -14.09 -6.38
C ASP A 174 -4.11 -13.40 -5.00
N THR A 175 -4.23 -12.07 -4.97
CA THR A 175 -4.27 -11.30 -3.72
C THR A 175 -5.53 -11.62 -2.91
N ILE A 176 -6.69 -11.71 -3.57
CA ILE A 176 -7.96 -12.07 -2.91
C ILE A 176 -7.86 -13.48 -2.31
N GLU A 177 -7.35 -14.45 -3.06
CA GLU A 177 -7.18 -15.82 -2.58
C GLU A 177 -6.23 -15.91 -1.39
N LEU A 178 -5.09 -15.21 -1.45
CA LEU A 178 -4.13 -15.16 -0.34
C LEU A 178 -4.74 -14.51 0.91
N ALA A 179 -5.47 -13.42 0.76
CA ALA A 179 -6.10 -12.74 1.88
C ALA A 179 -7.18 -13.61 2.54
N VAL A 180 -8.06 -14.22 1.75
CA VAL A 180 -9.09 -15.13 2.26
C VAL A 180 -8.47 -16.37 2.93
N LYS A 181 -7.43 -16.95 2.36
CA LYS A 181 -6.68 -18.07 2.97
C LYS A 181 -6.08 -17.71 4.32
N ASN A 182 -5.69 -16.44 4.52
CA ASN A 182 -5.15 -15.95 5.80
C ASN A 182 -6.23 -15.48 6.80
N GLY A 183 -7.52 -15.65 6.48
CA GLY A 183 -8.63 -15.36 7.40
C GLY A 183 -9.33 -14.03 7.18
N PHE A 184 -8.93 -13.24 6.18
CA PHE A 184 -9.64 -12.02 5.83
C PHE A 184 -10.95 -12.30 5.09
N LYS A 185 -11.95 -11.46 5.33
CA LYS A 185 -13.15 -11.38 4.50
C LYS A 185 -12.95 -10.36 3.39
N TYR A 186 -13.09 -10.77 2.13
CA TYR A 186 -13.10 -9.83 1.01
C TYR A 186 -14.38 -8.99 1.02
N ILE A 187 -14.26 -7.67 1.13
CA ILE A 187 -15.39 -6.74 1.20
C ILE A 187 -15.75 -6.20 -0.17
N GLY A 188 -14.76 -5.97 -1.02
CA GLY A 188 -14.98 -5.45 -2.35
C GLY A 188 -13.78 -4.69 -2.92
N ARG A 189 -14.05 -4.02 -4.05
CA ARG A 189 -13.07 -3.25 -4.81
C ARG A 189 -13.55 -1.81 -4.97
N MET A 190 -12.64 -0.87 -4.85
CA MET A 190 -12.80 0.51 -5.35
C MET A 190 -11.88 0.72 -6.55
N ASP A 191 -12.29 1.58 -7.47
CA ASP A 191 -11.47 2.01 -8.59
C ASP A 191 -10.98 3.44 -8.37
N MET A 192 -9.66 3.60 -8.20
CA MET A 192 -9.02 4.90 -8.08
C MET A 192 -8.77 5.47 -9.47
N THR A 193 -9.31 6.65 -9.76
CA THR A 193 -9.03 7.33 -11.03
C THR A 193 -7.62 7.91 -11.04
N MET A 194 -6.88 7.59 -12.10
CA MET A 194 -5.52 8.08 -12.31
C MET A 194 -5.50 9.32 -13.19
N GLY A 195 -4.75 10.34 -12.78
CA GLY A 195 -4.49 11.51 -13.63
C GLY A 195 -3.80 11.11 -14.94
N LYS A 196 -3.99 11.90 -15.99
CA LYS A 196 -3.26 11.72 -17.26
C LYS A 196 -1.76 11.94 -17.01
N MET A 197 -0.95 10.95 -17.33
CA MET A 197 0.49 11.17 -17.47
C MET A 197 0.74 12.00 -18.73
N ILE A 198 1.40 13.14 -18.58
CA ILE A 198 1.78 14.01 -19.71
C ILE A 198 2.77 13.26 -20.60
N GLY A 199 2.48 13.20 -21.91
CA GLY A 199 3.39 12.59 -22.91
C GLY A 199 3.20 11.09 -23.17
N VAL A 200 2.32 10.39 -22.46
CA VAL A 200 2.05 8.96 -22.69
C VAL A 200 0.78 8.75 -23.52
N LYS A 201 0.89 8.11 -24.69
CA LYS A 201 -0.28 7.64 -25.45
C LYS A 201 -0.92 6.48 -24.67
N GLN A 202 -2.17 6.66 -24.25
CA GLN A 202 -2.92 5.61 -23.55
C GLN A 202 -3.37 4.52 -24.54
N THR A 203 -2.74 3.35 -24.49
CA THR A 203 -2.98 2.27 -25.47
C THR A 203 -3.88 1.13 -24.95
N SER A 204 -4.22 1.05 -23.67
CA SER A 204 -5.03 -0.06 -23.14
C SER A 204 -6.46 0.34 -22.78
N VAL A 205 -7.43 -0.53 -23.11
CA VAL A 205 -8.87 -0.33 -22.87
C VAL A 205 -9.33 -0.86 -21.51
N LYS A 206 -8.57 -1.74 -20.85
CA LYS A 206 -8.90 -2.27 -19.53
C LYS A 206 -8.72 -1.23 -18.42
N ASN A 207 -9.58 -1.26 -17.42
CA ASN A 207 -9.57 -0.38 -16.27
C ASN A 207 -9.71 1.10 -16.63
N ARG A 208 -10.80 1.47 -17.29
CA ARG A 208 -11.15 2.86 -17.60
C ARG A 208 -12.53 3.19 -17.07
N TYR A 209 -12.63 4.35 -16.46
CA TYR A 209 -13.89 4.97 -16.08
C TYR A 209 -14.22 6.08 -17.07
N PHE A 210 -15.44 6.08 -17.60
CA PHE A 210 -15.97 7.19 -18.41
C PHE A 210 -16.82 8.10 -17.52
N SER A 211 -16.39 9.33 -17.34
CA SER A 211 -17.15 10.33 -16.60
C SER A 211 -18.23 10.93 -17.50
N MET A 212 -19.49 10.78 -17.11
CA MET A 212 -20.63 11.41 -17.81
C MET A 212 -20.56 12.93 -17.75
N ASP A 213 -20.10 13.49 -16.62
CA ASP A 213 -20.03 14.94 -16.42
C ASP A 213 -18.93 15.60 -17.29
N SER A 214 -17.74 15.00 -17.32
CA SER A 214 -16.60 15.54 -18.08
C SER A 214 -16.49 15.01 -19.49
N LYS A 215 -17.28 13.99 -19.85
CA LYS A 215 -17.19 13.23 -21.12
C LYS A 215 -15.77 12.74 -21.44
N LYS A 216 -15.01 12.39 -20.42
CA LYS A 216 -13.61 11.92 -20.52
C LYS A 216 -13.46 10.51 -19.96
N THR A 217 -12.52 9.77 -20.55
CA THR A 217 -12.13 8.44 -20.04
C THR A 217 -10.89 8.57 -19.19
N TYR A 218 -10.94 8.00 -17.98
CA TYR A 218 -9.84 7.95 -17.04
C TYR A 218 -9.33 6.52 -16.91
N LYS A 219 -8.00 6.36 -16.77
CA LYS A 219 -7.41 5.10 -16.31
C LYS A 219 -7.77 4.93 -14.83
N THR A 220 -8.12 3.70 -14.44
CA THR A 220 -8.34 3.37 -13.04
C THR A 220 -7.33 2.34 -12.56
N GLU A 221 -7.02 2.36 -11.26
CA GLU A 221 -6.31 1.31 -10.57
C GLU A 221 -7.15 0.76 -9.42
N PRO A 222 -7.22 -0.57 -9.26
CA PRO A 222 -8.05 -1.20 -8.24
C PRO A 222 -7.45 -1.04 -6.85
N ILE A 223 -8.32 -0.82 -5.88
CA ILE A 223 -8.02 -0.88 -4.45
C ILE A 223 -8.90 -1.99 -3.87
N LEU A 224 -8.29 -3.07 -3.43
CA LEU A 224 -8.96 -4.22 -2.83
C LEU A 224 -9.10 -4.01 -1.32
N ILE A 225 -10.27 -4.32 -0.78
CA ILE A 225 -10.63 -4.06 0.62
C ILE A 225 -10.96 -5.38 1.30
N PHE A 226 -10.28 -5.63 2.41
CA PHE A 226 -10.45 -6.83 3.22
C PHE A 226 -10.68 -6.44 4.68
N LEU A 227 -11.55 -7.18 5.35
CA LEU A 227 -11.86 -7.02 6.78
C LEU A 227 -11.27 -8.19 7.55
N LYS A 228 -10.62 -7.93 8.66
CA LYS A 228 -10.33 -8.93 9.69
C LYS A 228 -11.50 -8.95 10.66
N ASP A 229 -12.21 -10.09 10.72
CA ASP A 229 -13.26 -10.34 11.70
C ASP A 229 -12.71 -10.47 13.12
#